data_c7ba26dc08e9393b9bb2793889b045fa
#
_entry.id   c7ba26dc08e9393b9bb2793889b045fa
#
_cell.length_a   1.000
_cell.length_b   1.000
_cell.length_c   1.000
_cell.angle_alpha   90.00
_cell.angle_beta   90.00
_cell.angle_gamma   90.00
#
_symmetry.space_group_name_H-M   'P 1'
#
loop_
_entity.id
_entity.type
_entity.pdbx_description
1 polymer ?
#
loop_
_entity_poly.entity_id
_entity_poly.type
_entity_poly.pdbx_seq_one_letter_code
_entity_poly.pdbx_strand_id
1 'polypeptide(L)'
;MRQAMRELGQNALAFADAMNEQNRGGITMTGFAGDDLITIPSVPAWSSNDAFAMTVTFDRGAGEQIHSADYRITWDHTQNPAAPQVWMTDASGVETQLDPNSYTIGQNAQGNMTIKLNGHGVTLNFAQARDAIAAADVEFRVKPTFDAAFQIKCNITKPEDFGFASAIRTNVNKHPGNATPTLVGVTQMGTGANVAGEEGLGLYIDPTTKKPMIKNDAPNYVRFEKDPNNPQAPGKYVIYHKNGNNLTKLGHVDADGFNGQNIFENATWDAQKPAGYPGYEVSFVGTVENGSSFDIEINTDGINDNSNGNLLAGLKQEELVYSSDGVKVSFTEDYADLTSSVGSAVMSASTDLKASQAKCEQSQNLYYSVAGVNLDEEAANLIRFQQSYSACARIISASQTIFDALINAV
;
A
#
# COMPACT_ATOMS: atom_id res chain seq x y z
N MET A 1 -0.62 -17.36 5.07
CA MET A 1 0.62 -16.61 5.34
C MET A 1 1.08 -15.74 4.15
N ARG A 2 1.18 -16.23 2.90
CA ARG A 2 1.60 -15.38 1.75
C ARG A 2 0.65 -14.23 1.47
N GLN A 3 -0.65 -14.46 1.56
CA GLN A 3 -1.68 -13.43 1.41
C GLN A 3 -1.53 -12.35 2.50
N ALA A 4 -1.44 -12.75 3.77
CA ALA A 4 -1.25 -11.81 4.88
C ALA A 4 0.02 -10.95 4.74
N MET A 5 1.10 -11.48 4.17
CA MET A 5 2.30 -10.68 3.90
C MET A 5 2.08 -9.65 2.78
N ARG A 6 1.30 -9.96 1.76
CA ARG A 6 0.94 -9.00 0.70
C ARG A 6 0.04 -7.89 1.22
N GLU A 7 -0.99 -8.25 1.99
CA GLU A 7 -1.93 -7.29 2.61
C GLU A 7 -1.19 -6.36 3.58
N LEU A 8 -0.33 -6.92 4.45
CA LEU A 8 0.52 -6.11 5.33
C LEU A 8 1.44 -5.18 4.54
N GLY A 9 2.01 -5.65 3.43
CA GLY A 9 2.87 -4.85 2.57
C GLY A 9 2.10 -3.75 1.82
N GLN A 10 0.89 -4.04 1.35
CA GLN A 10 -0.01 -3.05 0.78
C GLN A 10 -0.33 -1.94 1.78
N ASN A 11 -0.76 -2.31 2.99
CA ASN A 11 -1.07 -1.38 4.08
C ASN A 11 0.16 -0.52 4.42
N ALA A 12 1.34 -1.13 4.55
CA ALA A 12 2.57 -0.41 4.84
C ALA A 12 2.98 0.58 3.73
N LEU A 13 2.80 0.22 2.46
CA LEU A 13 3.10 1.09 1.32
C LEU A 13 2.12 2.26 1.23
N ALA A 14 0.82 1.99 1.36
CA ALA A 14 -0.20 3.03 1.37
C ALA A 14 0.00 4.01 2.53
N PHE A 15 0.30 3.49 3.73
CA PHE A 15 0.65 4.32 4.88
C PHE A 15 1.90 5.17 4.64
N ALA A 16 2.97 4.57 4.11
CA ALA A 16 4.23 5.26 3.83
C ALA A 16 4.05 6.39 2.81
N ASP A 17 3.29 6.14 1.73
CA ASP A 17 3.01 7.15 0.72
C ASP A 17 2.14 8.28 1.28
N ALA A 18 1.05 7.96 1.98
CA ALA A 18 0.18 8.95 2.61
C ALA A 18 0.92 9.84 3.61
N MET A 19 1.76 9.24 4.48
CA MET A 19 2.60 9.98 5.42
C MET A 19 3.60 10.89 4.70
N ASN A 20 4.22 10.41 3.64
CA ASN A 20 5.17 11.19 2.84
C ASN A 20 4.48 12.36 2.13
N GLU A 21 3.32 12.11 1.47
CA GLU A 21 2.57 13.17 0.79
C GLU A 21 2.12 14.25 1.78
N GLN A 22 1.55 13.84 2.91
CA GLN A 22 1.10 14.79 3.92
C GLN A 22 2.26 15.58 4.52
N ASN A 23 3.40 14.94 4.78
CA ASN A 23 4.58 15.65 5.30
C ASN A 23 5.13 16.66 4.29
N ARG A 24 5.19 16.29 3.00
CA ARG A 24 5.59 17.20 1.92
C ARG A 24 4.63 18.38 1.76
N GLY A 25 3.33 18.20 2.09
CA GLY A 25 2.33 19.25 2.14
C GLY A 25 2.56 20.28 3.25
N GLY A 26 3.44 19.97 4.20
CA GLY A 26 3.79 20.85 5.30
C GLY A 26 5.14 21.56 5.13
N ILE A 27 5.38 22.49 6.05
CA ILE A 27 6.69 23.12 6.21
C ILE A 27 7.28 22.78 7.58
N THR A 28 8.59 22.62 7.59
CA THR A 28 9.40 22.40 8.78
C THR A 28 9.54 23.69 9.60
N MET A 29 10.04 23.59 10.82
CA MET A 29 10.34 24.75 11.65
C MET A 29 11.30 25.75 10.99
N THR A 30 12.07 25.33 10.01
CA THR A 30 13.04 26.15 9.25
C THR A 30 12.44 26.73 7.96
N GLY A 31 11.15 26.46 7.67
CA GLY A 31 10.44 26.96 6.49
C GLY A 31 10.75 26.25 5.18
N PHE A 32 11.39 25.08 5.25
CA PHE A 32 11.53 24.19 4.10
C PHE A 32 10.32 23.26 4.00
N ALA A 33 10.00 22.78 2.79
CA ALA A 33 9.02 21.72 2.65
C ALA A 33 9.46 20.45 3.40
N GLY A 34 8.52 19.68 3.94
CA GLY A 34 8.82 18.40 4.55
C GLY A 34 9.38 17.42 3.53
N ASP A 35 10.33 16.61 3.94
CA ASP A 35 10.90 15.50 3.14
C ASP A 35 10.14 14.21 3.38
N ASP A 36 10.49 13.14 2.63
CA ASP A 36 9.92 11.83 2.83
C ASP A 36 10.26 11.28 4.22
N LEU A 37 9.23 11.03 5.01
CA LEU A 37 9.37 10.41 6.33
C LEU A 37 9.82 8.95 6.24
N ILE A 38 9.39 8.27 5.18
CA ILE A 38 9.57 6.84 4.98
C ILE A 38 10.10 6.60 3.57
N THR A 39 11.23 5.90 3.47
CA THR A 39 11.72 5.43 2.16
C THR A 39 10.91 4.23 1.71
N ILE A 40 10.34 4.33 0.50
CA ILE A 40 9.68 3.22 -0.20
C ILE A 40 10.67 2.71 -1.26
N PRO A 41 11.23 1.49 -1.11
CA PRO A 41 12.20 0.96 -2.05
C PRO A 41 11.54 0.47 -3.33
N SER A 42 12.29 0.48 -4.44
CA SER A 42 11.87 -0.22 -5.65
C SER A 42 12.03 -1.73 -5.48
N VAL A 43 11.14 -2.51 -6.11
CA VAL A 43 11.12 -3.96 -6.02
C VAL A 43 11.64 -4.58 -7.31
N PRO A 44 12.76 -5.35 -7.28
CA PRO A 44 13.25 -6.03 -8.47
C PRO A 44 12.34 -7.20 -8.85
N ALA A 45 12.15 -7.40 -10.16
CA ALA A 45 11.43 -8.54 -10.70
C ALA A 45 12.35 -9.72 -10.97
N TRP A 46 11.80 -10.92 -10.90
CA TRP A 46 12.41 -12.10 -11.51
C TRP A 46 12.27 -11.99 -13.04
N SER A 47 13.30 -12.39 -13.76
CA SER A 47 13.34 -12.42 -15.22
C SER A 47 13.66 -13.85 -15.71
N SER A 48 13.03 -14.29 -16.80
CA SER A 48 13.35 -15.55 -17.46
C SER A 48 14.71 -15.53 -18.18
N ASN A 49 15.29 -14.33 -18.36
CA ASN A 49 16.60 -14.12 -18.98
C ASN A 49 17.37 -13.05 -18.21
N ASP A 50 18.45 -13.44 -17.57
CA ASP A 50 19.27 -12.58 -16.69
C ASP A 50 19.90 -11.36 -17.38
N ALA A 51 19.94 -11.34 -18.72
CA ALA A 51 20.37 -10.16 -19.48
C ALA A 51 19.35 -9.01 -19.44
N PHE A 52 18.13 -9.26 -18.98
CA PHE A 52 17.05 -8.30 -18.91
C PHE A 52 16.57 -8.13 -17.48
N ALA A 53 16.45 -6.89 -17.05
CA ALA A 53 16.01 -6.56 -15.71
C ALA A 53 14.79 -5.63 -15.73
N MET A 54 13.92 -5.81 -14.74
CA MET A 54 12.77 -4.94 -14.49
C MET A 54 12.69 -4.65 -12.98
N THR A 55 12.32 -3.43 -12.64
CA THR A 55 12.02 -3.02 -11.25
C THR A 55 10.65 -2.36 -11.20
N VAL A 56 9.94 -2.54 -10.09
CA VAL A 56 8.70 -1.82 -9.81
C VAL A 56 9.01 -0.65 -8.89
N THR A 57 8.51 0.52 -9.26
CA THR A 57 8.46 1.70 -8.40
C THR A 57 7.01 2.03 -8.08
N PHE A 58 6.79 2.59 -6.90
CA PHE A 58 5.48 3.04 -6.47
C PHE A 58 5.28 4.49 -6.88
N ASP A 59 4.14 4.78 -7.47
CA ASP A 59 3.82 6.12 -7.93
C ASP A 59 3.51 7.01 -6.72
N ARG A 60 4.16 8.15 -6.66
CA ARG A 60 4.02 9.12 -5.60
C ARG A 60 2.58 9.66 -5.54
N GLY A 61 1.99 9.71 -4.35
CA GLY A 61 0.61 10.15 -4.14
C GLY A 61 -0.44 9.18 -4.68
N ALA A 62 -0.06 7.95 -4.98
CA ALA A 62 -0.95 6.90 -5.46
C ALA A 62 -0.97 5.67 -4.54
N GLY A 63 -0.56 5.84 -3.28
CA GLY A 63 -0.55 4.77 -2.28
C GLY A 63 -1.92 4.14 -2.07
N GLU A 64 -2.98 4.94 -2.13
CA GLU A 64 -4.37 4.47 -2.06
C GLU A 64 -4.81 3.58 -3.24
N GLN A 65 -4.04 3.56 -4.35
CA GLN A 65 -4.31 2.73 -5.52
C GLN A 65 -3.54 1.41 -5.51
N ILE A 66 -2.67 1.21 -4.52
CA ILE A 66 -1.87 -0.01 -4.43
C ILE A 66 -2.77 -1.19 -4.04
N HIS A 67 -2.68 -2.27 -4.81
CA HIS A 67 -3.41 -3.50 -4.57
C HIS A 67 -2.48 -4.61 -4.08
N SER A 68 -3.01 -5.53 -3.28
CA SER A 68 -2.35 -6.78 -2.87
C SER A 68 -2.27 -7.77 -4.04
N ALA A 69 -1.45 -7.46 -5.05
CA ALA A 69 -1.38 -8.21 -6.30
C ALA A 69 0.07 -8.53 -6.72
N ASP A 70 0.24 -9.64 -7.42
CA ASP A 70 1.46 -10.00 -8.13
C ASP A 70 1.27 -9.71 -9.64
N TYR A 71 2.35 -9.37 -10.33
CA TYR A 71 2.29 -9.08 -11.76
C TYR A 71 3.23 -9.99 -12.54
N ARG A 72 2.74 -10.43 -13.72
CA ARG A 72 3.50 -11.17 -14.71
C ARG A 72 3.39 -10.46 -16.05
N ILE A 73 4.50 -10.26 -16.73
CA ILE A 73 4.57 -9.59 -18.02
C ILE A 73 5.08 -10.60 -19.04
N THR A 74 4.32 -10.76 -20.13
CA THR A 74 4.63 -11.60 -21.29
C THR A 74 4.45 -10.79 -22.59
N TRP A 75 4.66 -11.40 -23.74
CA TRP A 75 4.62 -10.71 -25.03
C TRP A 75 3.63 -11.34 -25.99
N ASP A 76 2.87 -10.50 -26.68
CA ASP A 76 2.00 -10.91 -27.79
C ASP A 76 2.75 -10.72 -29.12
N HIS A 77 3.24 -11.82 -29.68
CA HIS A 77 3.97 -11.87 -30.94
C HIS A 77 3.05 -11.87 -32.16
N THR A 78 1.73 -11.85 -32.01
CA THR A 78 0.79 -11.65 -33.11
C THR A 78 0.79 -10.22 -33.61
N GLN A 79 1.32 -9.28 -32.81
CA GLN A 79 1.50 -7.87 -33.11
C GLN A 79 2.92 -7.57 -33.59
N ASN A 80 3.09 -6.54 -34.40
CA ASN A 80 4.40 -6.08 -34.88
C ASN A 80 4.52 -4.54 -34.70
N PRO A 81 5.37 -4.04 -33.74
CA PRO A 81 6.20 -4.82 -32.80
C PRO A 81 5.35 -5.57 -31.78
N ALA A 82 5.89 -6.65 -31.23
CA ALA A 82 5.23 -7.44 -30.18
C ALA A 82 4.80 -6.55 -29.00
N ALA A 83 3.58 -6.78 -28.51
CA ALA A 83 3.00 -5.97 -27.45
C ALA A 83 3.17 -6.66 -26.08
N PRO A 84 3.48 -5.89 -25.01
CA PRO A 84 3.48 -6.45 -23.66
C PRO A 84 2.06 -6.80 -23.25
N GLN A 85 1.90 -7.95 -22.61
CA GLN A 85 0.69 -8.39 -21.94
C GLN A 85 0.97 -8.41 -20.45
N VAL A 86 0.17 -7.69 -19.68
CA VAL A 86 0.28 -7.62 -18.23
C VAL A 86 -0.79 -8.50 -17.60
N TRP A 87 -0.36 -9.40 -16.75
CA TRP A 87 -1.22 -10.30 -15.98
C TRP A 87 -1.14 -9.90 -14.52
N MET A 88 -2.27 -9.85 -13.85
CA MET A 88 -2.37 -9.57 -12.43
C MET A 88 -2.92 -10.80 -11.70
N THR A 89 -2.26 -11.22 -10.65
CA THR A 89 -2.77 -12.23 -9.71
C THR A 89 -3.24 -11.52 -8.46
N ASP A 90 -4.52 -11.60 -8.17
CA ASP A 90 -5.14 -10.96 -7.01
C ASP A 90 -4.82 -11.66 -5.67
N ALA A 91 -5.40 -11.13 -4.58
CA ALA A 91 -5.25 -11.70 -3.24
C ALA A 91 -5.78 -13.14 -3.14
N SER A 92 -6.79 -13.51 -3.92
CA SER A 92 -7.37 -14.86 -3.96
C SER A 92 -6.56 -15.86 -4.76
N GLY A 93 -5.54 -15.38 -5.51
CA GLY A 93 -4.68 -16.18 -6.36
C GLY A 93 -5.22 -16.38 -7.78
N VAL A 94 -6.26 -15.64 -8.16
CA VAL A 94 -6.80 -15.66 -9.53
C VAL A 94 -5.95 -14.78 -10.43
N GLU A 95 -5.42 -15.35 -11.52
CA GLU A 95 -4.66 -14.60 -12.52
C GLU A 95 -5.59 -14.11 -13.61
N THR A 96 -5.56 -12.81 -13.89
CA THR A 96 -6.36 -12.13 -14.92
C THR A 96 -5.47 -11.25 -15.77
N GLN A 97 -5.66 -11.28 -17.09
CA GLN A 97 -4.98 -10.36 -17.98
C GLN A 97 -5.60 -8.96 -17.87
N LEU A 98 -4.78 -7.95 -17.66
CA LEU A 98 -5.23 -6.56 -17.63
C LEU A 98 -5.58 -6.08 -19.05
N ASP A 99 -6.65 -5.28 -19.14
CA ASP A 99 -7.02 -4.63 -20.39
C ASP A 99 -5.88 -3.70 -20.86
N PRO A 100 -5.50 -3.70 -22.14
CA PRO A 100 -4.47 -2.79 -22.68
C PRO A 100 -4.72 -1.30 -22.41
N ASN A 101 -5.96 -0.88 -22.16
CA ASN A 101 -6.30 0.49 -21.79
C ASN A 101 -6.07 0.78 -20.29
N SER A 102 -5.88 -0.25 -19.47
CA SER A 102 -5.61 -0.08 -18.03
C SER A 102 -4.14 0.19 -17.71
N TYR A 103 -3.26 0.24 -18.70
CA TYR A 103 -1.87 0.61 -18.52
C TYR A 103 -1.35 1.48 -19.68
N THR A 104 -0.34 2.27 -19.40
CA THR A 104 0.29 3.18 -20.37
C THR A 104 1.74 2.76 -20.58
N ILE A 105 2.11 2.52 -21.85
CA ILE A 105 3.48 2.20 -22.23
C ILE A 105 4.21 3.50 -22.58
N GLY A 106 5.33 3.74 -21.93
CA GLY A 106 6.17 4.90 -22.11
C GLY A 106 7.65 4.54 -22.22
N GLN A 107 8.48 5.58 -22.18
CA GLN A 107 9.93 5.47 -22.12
C GLN A 107 10.46 6.46 -21.08
N ASN A 108 11.51 6.06 -20.35
CA ASN A 108 12.22 6.96 -19.48
C ASN A 108 13.22 7.84 -20.26
N ALA A 109 13.93 8.74 -19.58
CA ALA A 109 14.90 9.65 -20.18
C ALA A 109 16.07 8.93 -20.90
N GLN A 110 16.33 7.66 -20.59
CA GLN A 110 17.34 6.81 -21.21
C GLN A 110 16.81 6.01 -22.41
N GLY A 111 15.51 6.16 -22.77
CA GLY A 111 14.87 5.42 -23.85
C GLY A 111 14.44 4.00 -23.47
N ASN A 112 14.57 3.62 -22.21
CA ASN A 112 14.14 2.32 -21.71
C ASN A 112 12.62 2.29 -21.51
N MET A 113 12.01 1.11 -21.72
CA MET A 113 10.57 0.94 -21.60
C MET A 113 10.08 1.14 -20.16
N THR A 114 8.92 1.78 -20.03
CA THR A 114 8.16 1.85 -18.79
C THR A 114 6.71 1.44 -19.05
N ILE A 115 6.07 0.80 -18.08
CA ILE A 115 4.63 0.51 -18.11
C ILE A 115 4.03 1.04 -16.80
N LYS A 116 3.22 2.09 -16.91
CA LYS A 116 2.46 2.62 -15.77
C LYS A 116 1.13 1.89 -15.70
N LEU A 117 0.83 1.26 -14.58
CA LEU A 117 -0.43 0.57 -14.35
C LEU A 117 -1.45 1.57 -13.78
N ASN A 118 -2.40 2.00 -14.63
CA ASN A 118 -3.39 3.01 -14.25
C ASN A 118 -4.34 2.46 -13.18
N GLY A 119 -4.48 3.17 -12.06
CA GLY A 119 -5.30 2.74 -10.93
C GLY A 119 -4.68 1.66 -10.03
N HIS A 120 -3.39 1.34 -10.22
CA HIS A 120 -2.67 0.38 -9.37
C HIS A 120 -1.53 1.00 -8.57
N GLY A 121 -1.23 2.29 -8.75
CA GLY A 121 -0.18 3.01 -8.02
C GLY A 121 1.24 2.51 -8.25
N VAL A 122 1.50 1.79 -9.34
CA VAL A 122 2.81 1.22 -9.65
C VAL A 122 3.24 1.45 -11.10
N THR A 123 4.54 1.64 -11.26
CA THR A 123 5.20 1.75 -12.57
C THR A 123 6.28 0.68 -12.69
N LEU A 124 6.21 -0.09 -13.78
CA LEU A 124 7.19 -1.11 -14.14
C LEU A 124 8.29 -0.45 -14.98
N ASN A 125 9.52 -0.47 -14.50
CA ASN A 125 10.67 0.15 -15.15
C ASN A 125 11.60 -0.94 -15.68
N PHE A 126 11.82 -0.97 -16.96
CA PHE A 126 12.70 -1.92 -17.62
C PHE A 126 14.09 -1.31 -17.81
N ALA A 127 15.12 -2.13 -17.77
CA ALA A 127 16.49 -1.69 -18.00
C ALA A 127 16.83 -1.53 -19.50
N GLN A 128 15.94 -1.97 -20.39
CA GLN A 128 16.13 -1.96 -21.83
C GLN A 128 14.95 -1.33 -22.57
N ALA A 129 15.18 -1.00 -23.85
CA ALA A 129 14.13 -0.52 -24.74
C ALA A 129 13.14 -1.66 -25.11
N ARG A 130 11.90 -1.28 -25.44
CA ARG A 130 10.81 -2.20 -25.78
C ARG A 130 11.18 -3.25 -26.81
N ASP A 131 11.78 -2.82 -27.93
CA ASP A 131 12.06 -3.72 -29.05
C ASP A 131 13.09 -4.79 -28.70
N ALA A 132 14.06 -4.46 -27.85
CA ALA A 132 15.07 -5.41 -27.37
C ALA A 132 14.44 -6.50 -26.50
N ILE A 133 13.53 -6.14 -25.60
CA ILE A 133 12.85 -7.08 -24.70
C ILE A 133 11.87 -7.95 -25.50
N ALA A 134 11.10 -7.34 -26.38
CA ALA A 134 10.12 -8.02 -27.24
C ALA A 134 10.79 -9.06 -28.14
N ALA A 135 11.94 -8.72 -28.75
CA ALA A 135 12.69 -9.63 -29.60
C ALA A 135 13.30 -10.84 -28.85
N ALA A 136 13.57 -10.67 -27.53
CA ALA A 136 14.13 -11.72 -26.69
C ALA A 136 13.07 -12.62 -26.04
N ASP A 137 11.78 -12.30 -26.16
CA ASP A 137 10.64 -13.03 -25.57
C ASP A 137 10.81 -13.30 -24.07
N VAL A 138 11.12 -12.26 -23.32
CA VAL A 138 11.44 -12.38 -21.89
C VAL A 138 10.18 -12.26 -21.05
N GLU A 139 9.99 -13.19 -20.13
CA GLU A 139 8.95 -13.11 -19.10
C GLU A 139 9.51 -12.47 -17.83
N PHE A 140 8.72 -11.59 -17.20
CA PHE A 140 9.02 -11.00 -15.90
C PHE A 140 7.92 -11.33 -14.91
N ARG A 141 8.32 -11.55 -13.64
CA ARG A 141 7.40 -11.75 -12.51
C ARG A 141 7.82 -10.91 -11.33
N VAL A 142 6.87 -10.23 -10.69
CA VAL A 142 7.16 -9.39 -9.54
C VAL A 142 6.02 -9.46 -8.52
N LYS A 143 6.38 -9.29 -7.24
CA LYS A 143 5.48 -9.29 -6.09
C LYS A 143 5.69 -7.99 -5.31
N PRO A 144 5.12 -6.87 -5.76
CA PRO A 144 5.46 -5.55 -5.23
C PRO A 144 5.21 -5.40 -3.73
N THR A 145 4.12 -6.00 -3.24
CA THR A 145 3.67 -5.83 -1.85
C THR A 145 4.19 -6.90 -0.90
N PHE A 146 4.71 -8.03 -1.42
CA PHE A 146 4.98 -9.24 -0.61
C PHE A 146 5.94 -9.01 0.58
N ASP A 147 7.04 -8.28 0.37
CA ASP A 147 8.05 -8.01 1.40
C ASP A 147 8.13 -6.51 1.75
N ALA A 148 7.23 -5.69 1.24
CA ALA A 148 7.33 -4.24 1.33
C ALA A 148 7.33 -3.73 2.78
N ALA A 149 6.52 -4.32 3.67
CA ALA A 149 6.47 -3.95 5.08
C ALA A 149 7.81 -4.10 5.82
N PHE A 150 8.69 -4.98 5.33
CA PHE A 150 10.03 -5.20 5.92
C PHE A 150 11.10 -4.33 5.28
N GLN A 151 10.82 -3.72 4.12
CA GLN A 151 11.79 -2.96 3.34
C GLN A 151 11.65 -1.45 3.51
N ILE A 152 10.48 -0.95 3.93
CA ILE A 152 10.29 0.47 4.25
C ILE A 152 11.18 0.87 5.42
N LYS A 153 11.72 2.10 5.37
CA LYS A 153 12.64 2.63 6.39
C LYS A 153 12.24 4.04 6.77
N CYS A 154 12.25 4.32 8.07
CA CYS A 154 12.09 5.68 8.57
C CYS A 154 13.35 6.51 8.28
N ASN A 155 13.17 7.69 7.69
CA ASN A 155 14.26 8.62 7.34
C ASN A 155 14.48 9.70 8.39
N ILE A 156 13.48 9.93 9.24
CA ILE A 156 13.52 11.05 10.20
C ILE A 156 14.40 10.69 11.37
N THR A 157 15.34 11.60 11.65
CA THR A 157 16.23 11.51 12.78
C THR A 157 16.03 12.64 13.79
N LYS A 158 15.35 13.72 13.39
CA LYS A 158 15.15 14.93 14.19
C LYS A 158 13.69 15.39 14.13
N PRO A 159 13.13 15.87 15.23
CA PRO A 159 11.76 16.41 15.26
C PRO A 159 11.57 17.62 14.33
N GLU A 160 12.64 18.39 14.10
CA GLU A 160 12.62 19.57 13.24
C GLU A 160 12.39 19.27 11.75
N ASP A 161 12.56 18.02 11.33
CA ASP A 161 12.40 17.59 9.95
C ASP A 161 10.93 17.31 9.60
N PHE A 162 10.04 17.30 10.60
CA PHE A 162 8.59 17.17 10.35
C PHE A 162 7.99 18.48 9.84
N GLY A 163 7.20 18.37 8.77
CA GLY A 163 6.39 19.46 8.23
C GLY A 163 5.07 19.63 8.98
N PHE A 164 5.09 20.09 10.24
CA PHE A 164 3.87 20.20 11.05
C PHE A 164 3.01 21.40 10.71
N ALA A 165 3.59 22.48 10.19
CA ALA A 165 2.85 23.63 9.73
C ALA A 165 2.36 23.41 8.28
N SER A 166 1.20 23.95 7.91
CA SER A 166 0.73 23.91 6.51
C SER A 166 1.67 24.75 5.63
N ALA A 167 1.94 24.29 4.40
CA ALA A 167 2.73 25.07 3.44
C ALA A 167 2.01 26.33 2.94
N ILE A 168 0.70 26.40 3.09
CA ILE A 168 -0.09 27.59 2.76
C ILE A 168 -0.79 28.16 3.98
N ARG A 169 -1.10 29.43 3.94
CA ARG A 169 -1.96 30.13 4.90
C ARG A 169 -2.90 31.06 4.18
N THR A 170 -4.01 31.39 4.82
CA THR A 170 -4.90 32.46 4.37
C THR A 170 -4.68 33.70 5.21
N ASN A 171 -4.54 34.83 4.54
CA ASN A 171 -4.41 36.12 5.22
C ASN A 171 -5.78 36.76 5.38
N VAL A 172 -6.15 37.07 6.64
CA VAL A 172 -7.47 37.54 7.06
C VAL A 172 -7.59 39.09 7.03
N ASN A 173 -6.67 39.77 6.39
CA ASN A 173 -6.46 41.21 6.65
C ASN A 173 -7.46 42.22 6.06
N LYS A 174 -8.48 41.79 5.29
CA LYS A 174 -9.44 42.76 4.70
C LYS A 174 -10.82 42.14 4.54
N HIS A 175 -11.56 42.03 5.63
CA HIS A 175 -12.94 41.56 5.55
C HIS A 175 -13.91 42.61 6.09
N PRO A 176 -14.85 43.07 5.28
CA PRO A 176 -16.18 43.39 5.80
C PRO A 176 -16.84 42.03 6.12
N GLY A 177 -17.37 41.89 7.34
CA GLY A 177 -17.97 40.64 7.83
C GLY A 177 -17.07 39.91 8.85
N ASN A 178 -17.50 38.71 9.26
CA ASN A 178 -16.85 37.92 10.28
C ASN A 178 -16.43 36.49 9.77
N ALA A 179 -16.31 36.34 8.46
CA ALA A 179 -15.85 35.06 7.90
C ALA A 179 -14.41 34.78 8.27
N THR A 180 -14.16 33.55 8.70
CA THR A 180 -12.84 33.05 9.03
C THR A 180 -12.53 31.79 8.20
N PRO A 181 -11.27 31.62 7.73
CA PRO A 181 -10.87 30.37 7.13
C PRO A 181 -10.87 29.26 8.21
N THR A 182 -11.39 28.10 7.86
CA THR A 182 -11.52 26.97 8.78
C THR A 182 -10.73 25.76 8.33
N LEU A 183 -10.54 25.59 7.04
CA LEU A 183 -9.70 24.56 6.46
C LEU A 183 -8.63 25.26 5.63
N VAL A 184 -7.37 24.98 5.92
CA VAL A 184 -6.23 25.42 5.12
C VAL A 184 -5.24 24.25 5.15
N GLY A 185 -5.22 23.48 4.08
CA GLY A 185 -4.41 22.25 3.99
C GLY A 185 -3.83 22.07 2.59
N VAL A 186 -2.78 21.28 2.51
CA VAL A 186 -2.21 20.83 1.24
C VAL A 186 -2.46 19.34 1.12
N THR A 187 -3.11 18.95 0.03
CA THR A 187 -3.39 17.54 -0.28
C THR A 187 -2.29 16.93 -1.12
N GLN A 188 -1.71 17.71 -2.03
CA GLN A 188 -0.61 17.26 -2.86
C GLN A 188 0.27 18.42 -3.32
N MET A 189 1.59 18.21 -3.36
CA MET A 189 2.57 19.20 -3.82
C MET A 189 3.48 18.62 -4.92
N GLY A 190 3.65 19.38 -5.99
CA GLY A 190 4.52 19.00 -7.12
C GLY A 190 6.01 19.07 -6.77
N THR A 191 6.80 18.41 -7.60
CA THR A 191 8.27 18.36 -7.46
C THR A 191 8.99 19.48 -8.22
N GLY A 192 8.23 20.28 -8.98
CA GLY A 192 8.75 21.41 -9.74
C GLY A 192 7.65 22.21 -10.44
N ALA A 193 8.01 23.37 -10.97
CA ALA A 193 7.06 24.28 -11.61
C ALA A 193 6.40 23.71 -12.86
N ASN A 194 7.14 22.91 -13.65
CA ASN A 194 6.70 22.40 -14.96
C ASN A 194 7.08 20.93 -15.11
N VAL A 195 6.63 20.09 -14.20
CA VAL A 195 6.87 18.64 -14.25
C VAL A 195 5.69 17.98 -14.95
N ALA A 196 5.98 17.14 -15.94
CA ALA A 196 4.96 16.40 -16.68
C ALA A 196 4.20 15.43 -15.73
N GLY A 197 2.87 15.43 -15.83
CA GLY A 197 1.99 14.67 -14.94
C GLY A 197 1.61 15.41 -13.65
N GLU A 198 2.18 16.60 -13.39
CA GLU A 198 1.86 17.46 -12.24
C GLU A 198 1.11 18.75 -12.65
N GLU A 199 0.48 18.75 -13.82
CA GLU A 199 -0.24 19.93 -14.35
C GLU A 199 -1.45 20.34 -13.49
N GLY A 200 -1.99 19.38 -12.73
CA GLY A 200 -3.10 19.60 -11.79
C GLY A 200 -2.68 20.19 -10.46
N LEU A 201 -1.40 20.36 -10.17
CA LEU A 201 -0.91 20.85 -8.90
C LEU A 201 -0.60 22.35 -8.98
N GLY A 202 -1.21 23.13 -8.11
CA GLY A 202 -0.98 24.57 -7.98
C GLY A 202 0.18 24.95 -7.07
N LEU A 203 0.67 23.99 -6.27
CA LEU A 203 1.85 24.12 -5.42
C LEU A 203 2.96 23.19 -5.90
N TYR A 204 4.20 23.60 -5.70
CA TYR A 204 5.37 22.76 -5.95
C TYR A 204 6.51 23.09 -4.98
N ILE A 205 7.42 22.14 -4.81
CA ILE A 205 8.68 22.34 -4.09
C ILE A 205 9.73 22.83 -5.10
N ASP A 206 10.27 24.00 -4.88
CA ASP A 206 11.38 24.51 -5.70
C ASP A 206 12.59 23.59 -5.51
N PRO A 207 13.11 22.95 -6.58
CA PRO A 207 14.18 21.97 -6.46
C PRO A 207 15.50 22.56 -5.96
N THR A 208 15.69 23.86 -6.09
CA THR A 208 16.92 24.56 -5.67
C THR A 208 16.83 25.03 -4.21
N THR A 209 15.73 25.72 -3.86
CA THR A 209 15.56 26.30 -2.52
C THR A 209 14.92 25.35 -1.52
N LYS A 210 14.32 24.25 -1.99
CA LYS A 210 13.54 23.29 -1.18
C LYS A 210 12.36 23.91 -0.45
N LYS A 211 11.89 25.08 -0.92
CA LYS A 211 10.73 25.79 -0.36
C LYS A 211 9.47 25.57 -1.19
N PRO A 212 8.30 25.56 -0.56
CA PRO A 212 7.04 25.53 -1.30
C PRO A 212 6.84 26.83 -2.08
N MET A 213 6.27 26.72 -3.27
CA MET A 213 5.96 27.81 -4.17
C MET A 213 4.58 27.62 -4.80
N ILE A 214 3.82 28.71 -4.97
CA ILE A 214 2.55 28.71 -5.73
C ILE A 214 2.86 28.95 -7.21
N LYS A 215 2.31 28.11 -8.11
CA LYS A 215 2.46 28.31 -9.56
C LYS A 215 1.79 29.60 -10.02
N ASN A 216 2.32 30.20 -11.10
CA ASN A 216 1.86 31.50 -11.62
C ASN A 216 0.43 31.49 -12.17
N ASP A 217 -0.19 30.33 -12.35
CA ASP A 217 -1.56 30.15 -12.84
C ASP A 217 -2.48 29.53 -11.80
N ALA A 218 -1.99 29.29 -10.58
CA ALA A 218 -2.74 28.69 -9.51
C ALA A 218 -3.59 29.71 -8.74
N PRO A 219 -4.72 29.30 -8.14
CA PRO A 219 -5.56 30.17 -7.34
C PRO A 219 -4.83 30.62 -6.07
N ASN A 220 -4.71 31.92 -5.89
CA ASN A 220 -4.07 32.50 -4.71
C ASN A 220 -4.87 33.66 -4.09
N TYR A 221 -6.10 33.90 -4.62
CA TYR A 221 -6.97 34.95 -4.14
C TYR A 221 -8.43 34.59 -4.36
N VAL A 222 -9.26 34.76 -3.36
CA VAL A 222 -10.70 34.55 -3.42
C VAL A 222 -11.41 35.83 -2.99
N ARG A 223 -12.43 36.27 -3.74
CA ARG A 223 -13.25 37.44 -3.42
C ARG A 223 -14.71 37.08 -3.49
N PHE A 224 -15.47 37.51 -2.48
CA PHE A 224 -16.91 37.39 -2.48
C PHE A 224 -17.53 38.57 -3.25
N GLU A 225 -18.37 38.28 -4.23
CA GLU A 225 -19.00 39.26 -5.09
C GLU A 225 -20.49 39.03 -5.17
N LYS A 226 -21.26 40.12 -5.03
CA LYS A 226 -22.70 40.13 -5.29
C LYS A 226 -22.97 40.74 -6.65
N ASP A 227 -24.03 40.28 -7.32
CA ASP A 227 -24.48 40.88 -8.57
C ASP A 227 -24.93 42.34 -8.31
N PRO A 228 -24.32 43.34 -8.95
CA PRO A 228 -24.71 44.74 -8.79
C PRO A 228 -26.15 45.02 -9.22
N ASN A 229 -26.67 44.22 -10.16
CA ASN A 229 -28.04 44.37 -10.68
C ASN A 229 -29.10 43.62 -9.85
N ASN A 230 -28.64 42.67 -9.00
CA ASN A 230 -29.51 41.93 -8.09
C ASN A 230 -28.84 41.71 -6.73
N PRO A 231 -28.73 42.76 -5.88
CA PRO A 231 -28.04 42.66 -4.57
C PRO A 231 -28.68 41.67 -3.58
N GLN A 232 -29.90 41.21 -3.83
CA GLN A 232 -30.63 40.25 -3.00
C GLN A 232 -30.29 38.78 -3.42
N ALA A 233 -29.70 38.58 -4.60
CA ALA A 233 -29.27 37.26 -5.01
C ALA A 233 -28.13 36.74 -4.12
N PRO A 234 -28.02 35.44 -3.95
CA PRO A 234 -26.82 34.83 -3.37
C PRO A 234 -25.60 35.35 -4.11
N GLY A 235 -24.55 35.69 -3.36
CA GLY A 235 -23.28 36.11 -3.99
C GLY A 235 -22.49 34.89 -4.51
N LYS A 236 -21.30 35.18 -5.04
CA LYS A 236 -20.37 34.18 -5.52
C LYS A 236 -18.99 34.37 -4.89
N TYR A 237 -18.32 33.29 -4.55
CA TYR A 237 -16.89 33.32 -4.29
C TYR A 237 -16.18 33.21 -5.63
N VAL A 238 -15.57 34.31 -6.08
CA VAL A 238 -14.82 34.33 -7.34
C VAL A 238 -13.35 34.04 -7.05
N ILE A 239 -12.81 33.05 -7.75
CA ILE A 239 -11.46 32.53 -7.57
C ILE A 239 -10.55 33.19 -8.60
N TYR A 240 -9.44 33.74 -8.13
CA TYR A 240 -8.48 34.46 -8.97
C TYR A 240 -7.05 33.93 -8.78
N HIS A 241 -6.25 34.13 -9.83
CA HIS A 241 -4.81 34.27 -9.70
C HIS A 241 -4.47 35.77 -9.61
N LYS A 242 -3.82 36.18 -8.53
CA LYS A 242 -3.41 37.56 -8.26
C LYS A 242 -1.91 37.67 -8.47
N ASN A 243 -1.53 38.57 -9.39
CA ASN A 243 -0.13 38.92 -9.64
C ASN A 243 0.00 40.45 -9.51
N GLY A 244 0.53 40.87 -8.36
CA GLY A 244 0.52 42.28 -7.99
C GLY A 244 -0.90 42.85 -7.94
N ASN A 245 -1.20 43.84 -8.79
CA ASN A 245 -2.53 44.45 -8.89
C ASN A 245 -3.44 43.77 -9.93
N ASN A 246 -2.91 42.84 -10.71
CA ASN A 246 -3.68 42.15 -11.75
C ASN A 246 -4.37 40.94 -11.17
N LEU A 247 -5.67 40.82 -11.43
CA LEU A 247 -6.50 39.69 -11.06
C LEU A 247 -6.95 38.96 -12.33
N THR A 248 -6.53 37.72 -12.46
CA THR A 248 -7.00 36.82 -13.53
C THR A 248 -8.03 35.89 -12.94
N LYS A 249 -9.27 35.97 -13.40
CA LYS A 249 -10.33 35.05 -12.95
C LYS A 249 -10.08 33.65 -13.44
N LEU A 250 -10.23 32.68 -12.54
CA LEU A 250 -10.04 31.24 -12.83
C LEU A 250 -11.34 30.45 -12.73
N GLY A 251 -12.28 30.91 -11.90
CA GLY A 251 -13.54 30.23 -11.67
C GLY A 251 -14.36 30.88 -10.58
N HIS A 252 -15.43 30.23 -10.15
CA HIS A 252 -16.26 30.69 -9.06
C HIS A 252 -17.01 29.56 -8.36
N VAL A 253 -17.51 29.83 -7.15
CA VAL A 253 -18.45 28.98 -6.41
C VAL A 253 -19.66 29.80 -6.05
N ASP A 254 -20.86 29.28 -6.27
CA ASP A 254 -22.09 29.92 -5.82
C ASP A 254 -22.17 29.85 -4.29
N ALA A 255 -22.50 30.95 -3.66
CA ALA A 255 -22.57 31.00 -2.20
C ALA A 255 -23.83 30.33 -1.64
N ASP A 256 -24.83 30.06 -2.48
CA ASP A 256 -26.02 29.32 -2.10
C ASP A 256 -25.69 27.87 -1.82
N GLY A 257 -25.94 27.43 -0.58
CA GLY A 257 -25.60 26.07 -0.15
C GLY A 257 -24.11 25.83 0.20
N PHE A 258 -23.23 26.83 0.01
CA PHE A 258 -21.83 26.71 0.43
C PHE A 258 -21.71 26.89 1.95
N ASN A 259 -21.24 25.88 2.64
CA ASN A 259 -21.12 25.88 4.10
C ASN A 259 -19.83 25.21 4.55
N GLY A 260 -18.72 25.94 4.50
CA GLY A 260 -17.45 25.52 5.06
C GLY A 260 -16.75 24.32 4.36
N GLN A 261 -17.19 23.99 3.16
CA GLN A 261 -16.56 22.96 2.32
C GLN A 261 -15.30 23.52 1.64
N ASN A 262 -14.47 22.62 1.08
CA ASN A 262 -13.35 23.05 0.24
C ASN A 262 -13.87 23.83 -0.97
N ILE A 263 -13.42 25.10 -1.10
CA ILE A 263 -13.91 25.98 -2.16
C ILE A 263 -13.51 25.52 -3.56
N PHE A 264 -12.38 24.86 -3.69
CA PHE A 264 -11.86 24.42 -4.98
C PHE A 264 -12.55 23.17 -5.51
N GLU A 265 -13.00 22.28 -4.64
CA GLU A 265 -13.74 21.08 -5.00
C GLU A 265 -15.11 21.40 -5.60
N ASN A 266 -15.73 22.46 -5.09
CA ASN A 266 -17.05 22.91 -5.55
C ASN A 266 -16.98 24.01 -6.62
N ALA A 267 -15.79 24.30 -7.16
CA ALA A 267 -15.58 25.38 -8.11
C ALA A 267 -16.05 25.04 -9.53
N THR A 268 -16.79 25.98 -10.13
CA THR A 268 -17.00 26.02 -11.57
C THR A 268 -15.82 26.75 -12.20
N TRP A 269 -14.92 26.01 -12.82
CA TRP A 269 -13.70 26.54 -13.45
C TRP A 269 -13.99 27.12 -14.83
N ASP A 270 -13.39 28.27 -15.15
CA ASP A 270 -13.51 28.92 -16.46
C ASP A 270 -12.75 28.12 -17.57
N ALA A 271 -11.78 27.27 -17.19
CA ALA A 271 -11.11 26.30 -18.05
C ALA A 271 -11.10 24.92 -17.40
N GLN A 272 -11.08 23.86 -18.21
CA GLN A 272 -11.01 22.48 -17.69
C GLN A 272 -9.80 22.31 -16.79
N LYS A 273 -10.02 21.79 -15.59
CA LYS A 273 -8.99 21.45 -14.61
C LYS A 273 -9.03 19.97 -14.28
N PRO A 274 -7.89 19.33 -14.02
CA PRO A 274 -7.86 17.94 -13.58
C PRO A 274 -8.48 17.78 -12.20
N ALA A 275 -8.87 16.56 -11.86
CA ALA A 275 -9.37 16.22 -10.53
C ALA A 275 -8.29 16.53 -9.48
N GLY A 276 -8.71 17.00 -8.31
CA GLY A 276 -7.78 17.37 -7.23
C GLY A 276 -7.09 18.73 -7.39
N TYR A 277 -7.34 19.47 -8.49
CA TYR A 277 -6.80 20.82 -8.65
C TYR A 277 -7.35 21.76 -7.58
N PRO A 278 -6.52 22.59 -6.94
CA PRO A 278 -5.10 22.85 -7.19
C PRO A 278 -4.11 22.07 -6.29
N GLY A 279 -4.53 21.01 -5.61
CA GLY A 279 -3.68 20.24 -4.68
C GLY A 279 -3.59 20.85 -3.28
N TYR A 280 -4.47 21.79 -2.97
CA TYR A 280 -4.65 22.37 -1.64
C TYR A 280 -6.10 22.80 -1.44
N GLU A 281 -6.48 22.89 -0.18
CA GLU A 281 -7.85 23.10 0.25
C GLU A 281 -7.96 24.39 1.06
N VAL A 282 -9.04 25.12 0.81
CA VAL A 282 -9.40 26.30 1.59
C VAL A 282 -10.90 26.32 1.79
N SER A 283 -11.35 26.56 3.02
CA SER A 283 -12.74 26.77 3.34
C SER A 283 -12.93 28.00 4.22
N PHE A 284 -14.15 28.57 4.19
CA PHE A 284 -14.52 29.73 4.96
C PHE A 284 -15.82 29.46 5.70
N VAL A 285 -15.91 29.90 6.95
CA VAL A 285 -17.11 29.85 7.78
C VAL A 285 -17.40 31.22 8.32
N GLY A 286 -18.69 31.57 8.41
CA GLY A 286 -19.16 32.86 8.87
C GLY A 286 -19.85 33.70 7.78
N THR A 287 -20.17 34.94 8.10
CA THR A 287 -20.81 35.86 7.17
C THR A 287 -19.78 36.62 6.36
N VAL A 288 -19.96 36.57 5.04
CA VAL A 288 -19.20 37.39 4.08
C VAL A 288 -20.05 38.54 3.58
N GLU A 289 -19.41 39.68 3.35
CA GLU A 289 -20.04 40.84 2.72
C GLU A 289 -19.43 41.06 1.34
N ASN A 290 -20.15 41.82 0.50
CA ASN A 290 -19.66 42.12 -0.83
C ASN A 290 -18.29 42.81 -0.78
N GLY A 291 -17.31 42.23 -1.48
CA GLY A 291 -15.92 42.70 -1.47
C GLY A 291 -15.02 42.04 -0.42
N SER A 292 -15.55 41.17 0.45
CA SER A 292 -14.70 40.33 1.33
C SER A 292 -13.69 39.55 0.49
N SER A 293 -12.46 39.56 0.89
CA SER A 293 -11.39 38.90 0.12
C SER A 293 -10.38 38.17 1.00
N PHE A 294 -9.82 37.10 0.46
CA PHE A 294 -8.92 36.21 1.14
C PHE A 294 -7.72 35.96 0.24
N ASP A 295 -6.53 36.33 0.70
CA ASP A 295 -5.27 35.98 0.04
C ASP A 295 -4.83 34.60 0.52
N ILE A 296 -4.39 33.74 -0.41
CA ILE A 296 -3.78 32.45 -0.14
C ILE A 296 -2.28 32.60 -0.42
N GLU A 297 -1.49 32.47 0.60
CA GLU A 297 -0.05 32.74 0.57
C GLU A 297 0.74 31.53 1.04
N ILE A 298 2.02 31.47 0.66
CA ILE A 298 2.97 30.52 1.27
C ILE A 298 3.12 30.87 2.75
N ASN A 299 2.96 29.86 3.60
CA ASN A 299 3.24 30.01 5.02
C ASN A 299 4.75 30.12 5.25
N THR A 300 5.15 31.14 6.00
CA THR A 300 6.57 31.35 6.37
C THR A 300 6.82 31.13 7.86
N ASP A 301 5.78 30.81 8.62
CA ASP A 301 5.83 30.55 10.06
C ASP A 301 5.63 29.05 10.32
N GLY A 302 6.74 28.31 10.41
CA GLY A 302 6.74 26.87 10.70
C GLY A 302 6.66 26.53 12.19
N ILE A 303 6.53 27.54 13.10
CA ILE A 303 6.64 27.31 14.56
C ILE A 303 5.25 27.36 15.23
N ASN A 304 4.39 28.28 14.84
CA ASN A 304 3.14 28.55 15.52
C ASN A 304 1.93 27.90 14.82
N ASP A 305 2.16 27.07 13.83
CA ASP A 305 1.13 26.39 13.06
C ASP A 305 1.37 24.86 13.15
N ASN A 306 0.35 24.13 13.57
CA ASN A 306 0.37 22.66 13.66
C ASN A 306 -0.72 22.00 12.79
N SER A 307 -1.30 22.74 11.84
CA SER A 307 -2.43 22.28 11.04
C SER A 307 -2.08 21.04 10.23
N ASN A 308 -0.89 20.99 9.62
CA ASN A 308 -0.43 19.81 8.89
C ASN A 308 -0.12 18.61 9.81
N GLY A 309 0.36 18.88 11.03
CA GLY A 309 0.55 17.85 12.05
C GLY A 309 -0.77 17.17 12.46
N ASN A 310 -1.87 17.94 12.53
CA ASN A 310 -3.19 17.39 12.78
C ASN A 310 -3.68 16.52 11.62
N LEU A 311 -3.41 16.91 10.37
CA LEU A 311 -3.72 16.10 9.19
C LEU A 311 -2.91 14.80 9.19
N LEU A 312 -1.60 14.86 9.47
CA LEU A 312 -0.76 13.67 9.65
C LEU A 312 -1.33 12.70 10.70
N ALA A 313 -1.78 13.23 11.83
CA ALA A 313 -2.41 12.41 12.87
C ALA A 313 -3.77 11.84 12.47
N GLY A 314 -4.48 12.50 11.56
CA GLY A 314 -5.79 12.11 11.01
C GLY A 314 -5.71 10.95 10.03
N LEU A 315 -4.60 10.78 9.31
CA LEU A 315 -4.45 9.77 8.24
C LEU A 315 -4.81 8.34 8.68
N LYS A 316 -4.64 8.01 9.95
CA LYS A 316 -5.01 6.69 10.49
C LYS A 316 -6.51 6.37 10.39
N GLN A 317 -7.36 7.38 10.21
CA GLN A 317 -8.82 7.26 10.15
C GLN A 317 -9.35 7.42 8.72
N GLU A 318 -8.50 7.83 7.78
CA GLU A 318 -8.88 7.99 6.39
C GLU A 318 -8.89 6.65 5.66
N GLU A 319 -9.83 6.49 4.72
CA GLU A 319 -10.01 5.28 3.93
C GLU A 319 -9.00 5.26 2.76
N LEU A 320 -7.77 4.83 3.04
CA LEU A 320 -6.63 4.88 2.12
C LEU A 320 -6.11 3.51 1.66
N VAL A 321 -6.75 2.42 2.10
CA VAL A 321 -6.33 1.05 1.76
C VAL A 321 -7.50 0.29 1.17
N TYR A 322 -7.24 -0.50 0.12
CA TYR A 322 -8.22 -1.47 -0.37
C TYR A 322 -8.18 -2.74 0.46
N SER A 323 -9.31 -3.10 1.06
CA SER A 323 -9.50 -4.40 1.69
C SER A 323 -9.51 -5.53 0.64
N SER A 324 -9.46 -6.79 1.10
CA SER A 324 -9.55 -7.96 0.22
C SER A 324 -10.85 -8.00 -0.61
N ASP A 325 -11.89 -7.33 -0.17
CA ASP A 325 -13.19 -7.23 -0.84
C ASP A 325 -13.27 -6.07 -1.85
N GLY A 326 -12.17 -5.30 -2.01
CA GLY A 326 -12.09 -4.18 -2.94
C GLY A 326 -12.78 -2.90 -2.44
N VAL A 327 -13.12 -2.83 -1.17
CA VAL A 327 -13.66 -1.64 -0.51
C VAL A 327 -12.53 -0.86 0.16
N LYS A 328 -12.54 0.46 0.07
CA LYS A 328 -11.58 1.29 0.79
C LYS A 328 -11.91 1.30 2.28
N VAL A 329 -10.89 1.13 3.10
CA VAL A 329 -10.96 1.09 4.56
C VAL A 329 -9.80 1.88 5.17
N SER A 330 -9.91 2.21 6.45
CA SER A 330 -8.81 2.84 7.18
C SER A 330 -7.67 1.85 7.48
N PHE A 331 -6.47 2.36 7.73
CA PHE A 331 -5.31 1.53 8.15
C PHE A 331 -5.62 0.67 9.37
N THR A 332 -6.42 1.21 10.31
CA THR A 332 -6.76 0.51 11.56
C THR A 332 -7.73 -0.64 11.28
N GLU A 333 -8.71 -0.44 10.41
CA GLU A 333 -9.67 -1.47 10.02
C GLU A 333 -8.99 -2.59 9.24
N ASP A 334 -8.19 -2.25 8.21
CA ASP A 334 -7.46 -3.23 7.41
C ASP A 334 -6.52 -4.09 8.29
N TYR A 335 -5.80 -3.46 9.23
CA TYR A 335 -4.94 -4.18 10.16
C TYR A 335 -5.73 -5.08 11.13
N ALA A 336 -6.91 -4.65 11.57
CA ALA A 336 -7.78 -5.47 12.42
C ALA A 336 -8.32 -6.69 11.64
N ASP A 337 -8.73 -6.50 10.39
CA ASP A 337 -9.20 -7.58 9.51
C ASP A 337 -8.08 -8.57 9.20
N LEU A 338 -6.88 -8.08 8.88
CA LEU A 338 -5.69 -8.91 8.70
C LEU A 338 -5.39 -9.74 9.95
N THR A 339 -5.40 -9.12 11.12
CA THR A 339 -5.14 -9.80 12.40
C THR A 339 -6.20 -10.88 12.67
N SER A 340 -7.47 -10.59 12.41
CA SER A 340 -8.58 -11.53 12.55
C SER A 340 -8.44 -12.73 11.60
N SER A 341 -8.10 -12.46 10.33
CA SER A 341 -7.91 -13.50 9.31
C SER A 341 -6.75 -14.43 9.66
N VAL A 342 -5.61 -13.87 10.09
CA VAL A 342 -4.45 -14.63 10.56
C VAL A 342 -4.81 -15.45 11.79
N GLY A 343 -5.52 -14.86 12.76
CA GLY A 343 -5.99 -15.55 13.96
C GLY A 343 -6.88 -16.76 13.64
N SER A 344 -7.83 -16.58 12.74
CA SER A 344 -8.71 -17.64 12.25
C SER A 344 -7.95 -18.78 11.55
N ALA A 345 -6.98 -18.41 10.70
CA ALA A 345 -6.11 -19.37 10.01
C ALA A 345 -5.24 -20.18 11.00
N VAL A 346 -4.70 -19.53 12.03
CA VAL A 346 -3.93 -20.20 13.08
C VAL A 346 -4.80 -21.17 13.89
N MET A 347 -6.03 -20.76 14.23
CA MET A 347 -6.98 -21.65 14.93
C MET A 347 -7.36 -22.86 14.09
N SER A 348 -7.64 -22.67 12.79
CA SER A 348 -7.90 -23.76 11.86
C SER A 348 -6.72 -24.72 11.76
N ALA A 349 -5.51 -24.20 11.52
CA ALA A 349 -4.30 -25.01 11.43
C ALA A 349 -4.01 -25.78 12.74
N SER A 350 -4.27 -25.18 13.90
CA SER A 350 -4.13 -25.84 15.20
C SER A 350 -5.13 -26.99 15.37
N THR A 351 -6.39 -26.78 14.90
CA THR A 351 -7.41 -27.83 14.94
C THR A 351 -7.08 -28.97 14.00
N ASP A 352 -6.62 -28.67 12.78
CA ASP A 352 -6.18 -29.67 11.81
C ASP A 352 -4.96 -30.45 12.30
N LEU A 353 -4.02 -29.79 12.98
CA LEU A 353 -2.87 -30.46 13.60
C LEU A 353 -3.33 -31.44 14.67
N LYS A 354 -4.23 -31.04 15.59
CA LYS A 354 -4.78 -31.94 16.64
C LYS A 354 -5.52 -33.11 16.04
N ALA A 355 -6.34 -32.89 15.00
CA ALA A 355 -7.05 -33.95 14.30
C ALA A 355 -6.09 -34.93 13.63
N SER A 356 -5.03 -34.43 13.01
CA SER A 356 -3.99 -35.25 12.37
C SER A 356 -3.18 -36.05 13.40
N GLN A 357 -2.86 -35.45 14.55
CA GLN A 357 -2.20 -36.15 15.66
C GLN A 357 -3.06 -37.28 16.20
N ALA A 358 -4.35 -37.03 16.48
CA ALA A 358 -5.28 -38.05 16.95
C ALA A 358 -5.44 -39.19 15.95
N LYS A 359 -5.48 -38.86 14.65
CA LYS A 359 -5.53 -39.88 13.58
C LYS A 359 -4.25 -40.72 13.52
N CYS A 360 -3.09 -40.10 13.71
CA CYS A 360 -1.81 -40.80 13.80
C CYS A 360 -1.76 -41.75 14.99
N GLU A 361 -2.17 -41.27 16.18
CA GLU A 361 -2.25 -42.08 17.41
C GLU A 361 -3.22 -43.27 17.23
N GLN A 362 -4.38 -43.03 16.64
CA GLN A 362 -5.33 -44.11 16.34
C GLN A 362 -4.74 -45.13 15.38
N SER A 363 -4.02 -44.71 14.34
CA SER A 363 -3.35 -45.61 13.39
C SER A 363 -2.24 -46.40 14.05
N GLN A 364 -1.46 -45.80 14.95
CA GLN A 364 -0.44 -46.47 15.73
C GLN A 364 -1.05 -47.52 16.67
N ASN A 365 -2.13 -47.17 17.38
CA ASN A 365 -2.83 -48.10 18.26
C ASN A 365 -3.41 -49.29 17.48
N LEU A 366 -3.99 -49.05 16.31
CA LEU A 366 -4.45 -50.11 15.39
C LEU A 366 -3.27 -51.02 14.96
N TYR A 367 -2.14 -50.44 14.57
CA TYR A 367 -0.94 -51.19 14.21
C TYR A 367 -0.47 -52.03 15.38
N TYR A 368 -0.35 -51.50 16.60
CA TYR A 368 0.07 -52.27 17.79
C TYR A 368 -0.92 -53.32 18.20
N SER A 369 -2.24 -53.11 17.95
CA SER A 369 -3.25 -54.13 18.24
C SER A 369 -3.12 -55.40 17.35
N VAL A 370 -2.60 -55.24 16.12
CA VAL A 370 -2.43 -56.32 15.16
C VAL A 370 -1.02 -56.90 15.17
N ALA A 371 0.01 -56.04 15.26
CA ALA A 371 1.41 -56.39 15.16
C ALA A 371 2.16 -56.33 16.52
N GLY A 372 1.49 -55.83 17.57
CA GLY A 372 2.06 -55.75 18.90
C GLY A 372 2.25 -57.10 19.54
N VAL A 373 3.39 -57.34 20.12
CA VAL A 373 3.66 -58.56 20.89
C VAL A 373 2.99 -58.43 22.25
N ASN A 374 2.07 -59.35 22.55
CA ASN A 374 1.49 -59.46 23.88
C ASN A 374 2.53 -60.08 24.85
N LEU A 375 3.05 -59.28 25.75
CA LEU A 375 4.10 -59.71 26.69
C LEU A 375 3.64 -60.88 27.56
N ASP A 376 2.34 -60.98 27.90
CA ASP A 376 1.80 -62.08 28.69
C ASP A 376 1.76 -63.39 27.89
N GLU A 377 1.47 -63.29 26.59
CA GLU A 377 1.49 -64.44 25.65
C GLU A 377 2.90 -64.92 25.39
N GLU A 378 3.87 -64.02 25.21
CA GLU A 378 5.28 -64.36 25.08
C GLU A 378 5.86 -64.91 26.36
N ALA A 379 5.47 -64.41 27.53
CA ALA A 379 5.86 -64.98 28.81
C ALA A 379 5.32 -66.40 29.01
N ALA A 380 4.05 -66.61 28.66
CA ALA A 380 3.45 -67.94 28.67
C ALA A 380 4.13 -68.93 27.71
N ASN A 381 4.44 -68.46 26.51
CA ASN A 381 5.20 -69.24 25.51
C ASN A 381 6.62 -69.54 25.99
N LEU A 382 7.30 -68.60 26.61
CA LEU A 382 8.65 -68.78 27.20
C LEU A 382 8.62 -69.85 28.29
N ILE A 383 7.64 -69.82 29.21
CA ILE A 383 7.45 -70.82 30.24
C ILE A 383 7.20 -72.21 29.62
N ARG A 384 6.35 -72.25 28.59
CA ARG A 384 6.07 -73.50 27.86
C ARG A 384 7.30 -74.05 27.17
N PHE A 385 8.11 -73.22 26.54
CA PHE A 385 9.37 -73.69 25.93
C PHE A 385 10.39 -74.10 27.00
N GLN A 386 10.52 -73.40 28.13
CA GLN A 386 11.38 -73.86 29.24
C GLN A 386 10.99 -75.23 29.81
N GLN A 387 9.64 -75.41 29.98
CA GLN A 387 9.13 -76.71 30.43
C GLN A 387 9.40 -77.84 29.43
N SER A 388 9.25 -77.56 28.12
CA SER A 388 9.53 -78.45 27.05
C SER A 388 11.03 -78.84 27.00
N TYR A 389 11.87 -77.81 27.11
CA TYR A 389 13.34 -78.02 27.20
C TYR A 389 13.73 -78.88 28.39
N SER A 390 13.16 -78.59 29.59
CA SER A 390 13.43 -79.39 30.79
C SER A 390 12.96 -80.84 30.64
N ALA A 391 11.78 -81.01 30.01
CA ALA A 391 11.25 -82.36 29.74
C ALA A 391 12.19 -83.17 28.76
N CYS A 392 12.61 -82.51 27.67
CA CYS A 392 13.60 -83.14 26.76
C CYS A 392 14.92 -83.48 27.43
N ALA A 393 15.45 -82.55 28.27
CA ALA A 393 16.67 -82.83 29.04
C ALA A 393 16.52 -84.04 29.97
N ARG A 394 15.37 -84.20 30.63
CA ARG A 394 15.10 -85.42 31.47
C ARG A 394 14.96 -86.69 30.67
N ILE A 395 14.38 -86.65 29.47
CA ILE A 395 14.29 -87.80 28.57
C ILE A 395 15.72 -88.23 28.10
N ILE A 396 16.54 -87.25 27.74
CA ILE A 396 17.93 -87.55 27.36
C ILE A 396 18.71 -88.15 28.52
N SER A 397 18.59 -87.63 29.76
CA SER A 397 19.22 -88.17 30.95
C SER A 397 18.71 -89.61 31.26
N ALA A 398 17.41 -89.82 31.17
CA ALA A 398 16.83 -91.15 31.35
C ALA A 398 17.30 -92.14 30.28
N SER A 399 17.39 -91.69 29.03
CA SER A 399 17.95 -92.53 27.92
C SER A 399 19.40 -92.83 28.14
N GLN A 400 20.24 -91.90 28.62
CA GLN A 400 21.63 -92.17 29.02
C GLN A 400 21.69 -93.19 30.15
N THR A 401 20.88 -93.04 31.20
CA THR A 401 20.85 -93.98 32.32
C THR A 401 20.45 -95.38 31.86
N ILE A 402 19.50 -95.53 30.96
CA ILE A 402 19.06 -96.79 30.38
C ILE A 402 20.19 -97.40 29.53
N PHE A 403 20.89 -96.55 28.72
CA PHE A 403 21.96 -96.97 27.88
C PHE A 403 23.19 -97.47 28.69
N ASP A 404 23.52 -96.70 29.76
CA ASP A 404 24.57 -97.08 30.70
C ASP A 404 24.28 -98.40 31.43
N ALA A 405 22.99 -98.56 31.86
CA ALA A 405 22.56 -99.81 32.48
C ALA A 405 22.61 -101.01 31.51
N LEU A 406 22.37 -100.81 30.25
CA LEU A 406 22.44 -101.83 29.20
C LEU A 406 23.88 -102.19 28.89
N ILE A 407 24.78 -101.25 28.82
CA ILE A 407 26.22 -101.46 28.63
C ILE A 407 26.82 -102.18 29.84
N ASN A 408 26.39 -101.87 31.06
CA ASN A 408 26.90 -102.57 32.26
C ASN A 408 26.31 -103.98 32.51
N ALA A 409 25.22 -104.32 31.75
CA ALA A 409 24.57 -105.62 31.85
C ALA A 409 25.12 -106.70 30.84
N VAL A 410 25.97 -106.28 29.90
CA VAL A 410 26.69 -107.09 28.95
C VAL A 410 28.15 -107.18 29.39
#